data_e5c581c0e5f8c637ffbdb83af79b5b9f
#
_entry.id   e5c581c0e5f8c637ffbdb83af79b5b9f
#
_cell.length_a   1.000
_cell.length_b   1.000
_cell.length_c   1.000
_cell.angle_alpha   90.00
_cell.angle_beta   90.00
_cell.angle_gamma   90.00
#
_symmetry.space_group_name_H-M   'P 1'
#
loop_
_entity.id
_entity.type
_entity.pdbx_description
1 polymer ?
#
loop_
_entity_poly.entity_id
_entity_poly.type
_entity_poly.pdbx_seq_one_letter_code
_entity_poly.pdbx_strand_id
1 'polypeptide(L)'
;MYGRLLFVYGKYLFKMKIVVLGPAHPYRGGLASIMETMAREYMRRGHEVAIYTFRVQYPSLLFPGKSQYVGTPAPDDLRIERVVNTVNPLNWIAVGRRLRRERPDMVLMKYWTPFMAPCFGAIARIARGNGVTRVICQIDNVEPHEHHIVDRPFNRYFLGAVDGFVYMSEQVHGELKAYTSAPM
;
A
#
# COMPACT_ATOMS: atom_id res chain seq x y z
N MET A 1 3.62 -12.20 24.28
CA MET A 1 2.76 -13.38 24.14
C MET A 1 2.46 -13.51 22.66
N TYR A 2 3.21 -14.36 21.95
CA TYR A 2 3.13 -14.51 20.49
C TYR A 2 2.00 -15.45 20.15
N GLY A 3 0.92 -14.91 19.57
CA GLY A 3 -0.15 -15.73 18.99
C GLY A 3 0.39 -16.50 17.77
N ARG A 4 0.55 -17.80 17.90
CA ARG A 4 0.87 -18.71 16.80
C ARG A 4 -0.20 -18.57 15.71
N LEU A 5 0.21 -18.17 14.52
CA LEU A 5 -0.57 -18.41 13.30
C LEU A 5 -0.62 -19.91 13.06
N LEU A 6 -1.70 -20.55 13.51
CA LEU A 6 -2.04 -21.92 13.12
C LEU A 6 -2.67 -21.85 11.73
N PHE A 7 -1.89 -22.18 10.71
CA PHE A 7 -2.42 -22.52 9.40
C PHE A 7 -3.12 -23.88 9.49
N VAL A 8 -4.43 -23.86 9.62
CA VAL A 8 -5.25 -25.06 9.44
C VAL A 8 -5.92 -24.96 8.07
N TYR A 9 -5.70 -25.93 7.24
CA TYR A 9 -6.34 -26.09 5.93
C TYR A 9 -7.86 -25.91 6.06
N GLY A 10 -8.40 -24.87 5.39
CA GLY A 10 -9.80 -24.87 4.99
C GLY A 10 -10.74 -23.79 5.49
N LYS A 11 -10.47 -23.03 6.58
CA LYS A 11 -11.28 -21.85 6.95
C LYS A 11 -10.44 -20.89 7.79
N TYR A 12 -10.35 -19.62 7.34
CA TYR A 12 -9.77 -18.55 8.17
C TYR A 12 -10.63 -18.38 9.43
N LEU A 13 -10.05 -18.61 10.60
CA LEU A 13 -10.74 -18.51 11.89
C LEU A 13 -11.08 -17.07 12.30
N PHE A 14 -10.51 -16.05 11.61
CA PHE A 14 -10.74 -14.65 11.98
C PHE A 14 -10.97 -13.78 10.75
N LYS A 15 -12.10 -13.08 10.76
CA LYS A 15 -12.40 -12.01 9.79
C LYS A 15 -11.52 -10.80 10.11
N MET A 16 -10.72 -10.36 9.13
CA MET A 16 -9.89 -9.16 9.23
C MET A 16 -10.54 -7.97 8.52
N LYS A 17 -10.30 -6.77 9.04
CA LYS A 17 -10.55 -5.52 8.33
C LYS A 17 -9.26 -5.09 7.62
N ILE A 18 -9.27 -5.06 6.30
CA ILE A 18 -8.10 -4.80 5.46
C ILE A 18 -8.33 -3.52 4.65
N VAL A 19 -7.35 -2.63 4.67
CA VAL A 19 -7.30 -1.51 3.74
C VAL A 19 -6.17 -1.74 2.76
N VAL A 20 -6.50 -1.80 1.47
CA VAL A 20 -5.53 -1.85 0.37
C VAL A 20 -5.26 -0.42 -0.07
N LEU A 21 -4.01 0.06 0.04
CA LEU A 21 -3.62 1.41 -0.33
C LEU A 21 -2.70 1.36 -1.55
N GLY A 22 -3.22 1.80 -2.69
CA GLY A 22 -2.51 1.77 -3.96
C GLY A 22 -3.38 2.17 -5.15
N PRO A 23 -2.88 1.98 -6.40
CA PRO A 23 -3.66 2.24 -7.59
C PRO A 23 -4.88 1.32 -7.66
N ALA A 24 -6.02 1.89 -8.01
CA ALA A 24 -7.26 1.20 -8.33
C ALA A 24 -8.10 2.12 -9.21
N HIS A 25 -9.25 1.69 -9.67
CA HIS A 25 -10.14 2.53 -10.47
C HIS A 25 -10.26 3.97 -9.91
N PRO A 26 -10.17 5.02 -10.73
CA PRO A 26 -10.15 5.04 -12.20
C PRO A 26 -8.77 4.89 -12.85
N TYR A 27 -7.71 4.58 -12.09
CA TYR A 27 -6.39 4.38 -12.65
C TYR A 27 -6.34 3.11 -13.49
N ARG A 28 -5.70 3.20 -14.66
CA ARG A 28 -5.49 2.05 -15.56
C ARG A 28 -4.12 1.41 -15.33
N GLY A 29 -3.99 0.17 -15.78
CA GLY A 29 -2.72 -0.56 -15.84
C GLY A 29 -2.60 -1.71 -14.86
N GLY A 30 -1.53 -2.47 -14.99
CA GLY A 30 -1.32 -3.72 -14.26
C GLY A 30 -1.35 -3.56 -12.73
N LEU A 31 -0.81 -2.46 -12.21
CA LEU A 31 -0.81 -2.20 -10.76
C LEU A 31 -2.23 -2.08 -10.20
N ALA A 32 -3.12 -1.36 -10.90
CA ALA A 32 -4.52 -1.23 -10.48
C ALA A 32 -5.23 -2.57 -10.52
N SER A 33 -5.09 -3.31 -11.62
CA SER A 33 -5.70 -4.65 -11.76
C SER A 33 -5.23 -5.63 -10.69
N ILE A 34 -3.93 -5.63 -10.36
CA ILE A 34 -3.39 -6.49 -9.30
C ILE A 34 -4.00 -6.14 -7.94
N MET A 35 -4.06 -4.86 -7.58
CA MET A 35 -4.61 -4.44 -6.29
C MET A 35 -6.10 -4.75 -6.16
N GLU A 36 -6.87 -4.55 -7.22
CA GLU A 36 -8.29 -4.92 -7.25
C GLU A 36 -8.49 -6.43 -7.16
N THR A 37 -7.67 -7.22 -7.87
CA THR A 37 -7.71 -8.69 -7.80
C THR A 37 -7.38 -9.18 -6.40
N MET A 38 -6.37 -8.61 -5.75
CA MET A 38 -6.03 -8.94 -4.37
C MET A 38 -7.16 -8.59 -3.39
N ALA A 39 -7.80 -7.43 -3.58
CA ALA A 39 -8.94 -7.03 -2.75
C ALA A 39 -10.09 -8.05 -2.88
N ARG A 40 -10.44 -8.46 -4.11
CA ARG A 40 -11.45 -9.51 -4.35
C ARG A 40 -11.09 -10.83 -3.69
N GLU A 41 -9.84 -11.25 -3.78
CA GLU A 41 -9.38 -12.49 -3.17
C GLU A 41 -9.49 -12.45 -1.63
N TYR A 42 -9.13 -11.32 -0.99
CA TYR A 42 -9.35 -11.15 0.44
C TYR A 42 -10.84 -11.19 0.80
N MET A 43 -11.71 -10.53 0.01
CA MET A 43 -13.16 -10.59 0.21
C MET A 43 -13.71 -12.01 0.06
N ARG A 44 -13.25 -12.76 -0.97
CA ARG A 44 -13.62 -14.15 -1.18
C ARG A 44 -13.24 -15.04 0.00
N ARG A 45 -12.17 -14.68 0.71
CA ARG A 45 -11.73 -15.35 1.94
C ARG A 45 -12.46 -14.87 3.19
N GLY A 46 -13.45 -14.00 3.06
CA GLY A 46 -14.32 -13.57 4.15
C GLY A 46 -13.83 -12.34 4.92
N HIS A 47 -12.79 -11.65 4.44
CA HIS A 47 -12.31 -10.41 5.05
C HIS A 47 -13.16 -9.20 4.63
N GLU A 48 -13.20 -8.16 5.47
CA GLU A 48 -13.75 -6.86 5.11
C GLU A 48 -12.65 -6.03 4.43
N VAL A 49 -12.88 -5.58 3.20
CA VAL A 49 -11.86 -4.89 2.40
C VAL A 49 -12.35 -3.55 1.89
N ALA A 50 -11.50 -2.53 1.99
CA ALA A 50 -11.65 -1.26 1.29
C ALA A 50 -10.35 -0.92 0.55
N ILE A 51 -10.46 -0.27 -0.60
CA ILE A 51 -9.30 0.22 -1.36
C ILE A 51 -9.22 1.73 -1.21
N TYR A 52 -8.09 2.23 -0.71
CA TYR A 52 -7.74 3.64 -0.67
C TYR A 52 -6.83 3.96 -1.83
N THR A 53 -7.37 4.63 -2.84
CA THR A 53 -6.64 5.02 -4.04
C THR A 53 -6.41 6.53 -4.11
N PHE A 54 -5.77 6.98 -5.17
CA PHE A 54 -5.28 8.34 -5.28
C PHE A 54 -6.35 9.32 -5.79
N ARG A 55 -6.39 10.51 -5.21
CA ARG A 55 -6.90 11.73 -5.83
C ARG A 55 -5.88 12.31 -6.78
N VAL A 56 -4.61 12.33 -6.32
CA VAL A 56 -3.45 12.75 -7.09
C VAL A 56 -2.36 11.71 -6.84
N GLN A 57 -2.02 10.94 -7.89
CA GLN A 57 -0.93 9.95 -7.83
C GLN A 57 0.41 10.60 -8.14
N TYR A 58 0.45 11.42 -9.18
CA TYR A 58 1.61 12.21 -9.58
C TYR A 58 1.17 13.64 -9.94
N PRO A 59 2.02 14.65 -9.77
CA PRO A 59 1.77 15.97 -10.31
C PRO A 59 1.51 15.92 -11.82
N SER A 60 0.55 16.68 -12.32
CA SER A 60 0.20 16.72 -13.74
C SER A 60 1.38 17.08 -14.66
N LEU A 61 2.34 17.85 -14.12
CA LEU A 61 3.56 18.23 -14.82
C LEU A 61 4.45 17.03 -15.20
N LEU A 62 4.40 15.92 -14.46
CA LEU A 62 5.20 14.72 -14.73
C LEU A 62 4.56 13.81 -15.78
N PHE A 63 3.33 14.06 -16.18
CA PHE A 63 2.59 13.26 -17.17
C PHE A 63 1.86 14.14 -18.19
N PRO A 64 2.56 14.93 -19.00
CA PRO A 64 1.93 15.77 -20.00
C PRO A 64 1.27 14.89 -21.09
N GLY A 65 -0.02 15.05 -21.29
CA GLY A 65 -0.71 14.62 -22.50
C GLY A 65 -1.29 13.21 -22.55
N LYS A 66 -1.25 12.38 -21.47
CA LYS A 66 -1.91 11.07 -21.45
C LYS A 66 -2.81 10.91 -20.22
N SER A 67 -4.06 10.53 -20.41
CA SER A 67 -4.95 10.16 -19.33
C SER A 67 -4.46 8.91 -18.63
N GLN A 68 -4.30 8.98 -17.29
CA GLN A 68 -3.99 7.84 -16.44
C GLN A 68 -5.25 7.04 -16.08
N TYR A 69 -6.41 7.47 -16.56
CA TYR A 69 -7.71 6.94 -16.16
C TYR A 69 -8.32 6.05 -17.24
N VAL A 70 -9.10 5.07 -16.78
CA VAL A 70 -10.01 4.31 -17.63
C VAL A 70 -11.34 5.07 -17.80
N GLY A 71 -11.99 4.87 -18.96
CA GLY A 71 -13.33 5.43 -19.22
C GLY A 71 -14.48 4.53 -18.76
N THR A 72 -14.18 3.40 -18.10
CA THR A 72 -15.21 2.46 -17.61
C THR A 72 -15.78 2.90 -16.27
N PRO A 73 -17.04 2.51 -15.93
CA PRO A 73 -17.59 2.70 -14.60
C PRO A 73 -16.73 2.02 -13.51
N ALA A 74 -16.87 2.51 -12.27
CA ALA A 74 -16.22 1.85 -11.12
C ALA A 74 -16.80 0.43 -10.94
N PRO A 75 -15.96 -0.55 -10.50
CA PRO A 75 -16.45 -1.87 -10.13
C PRO A 75 -17.45 -1.78 -8.97
N ASP A 76 -18.64 -2.37 -9.13
CA ASP A 76 -19.71 -2.35 -8.11
C ASP A 76 -19.40 -3.28 -6.93
N ASP A 77 -18.53 -4.25 -7.15
CA ASP A 77 -18.12 -5.26 -6.16
C ASP A 77 -17.00 -4.80 -5.22
N LEU A 78 -16.40 -3.64 -5.47
CA LEU A 78 -15.27 -3.12 -4.69
C LEU A 78 -15.58 -1.77 -4.04
N ARG A 79 -15.29 -1.65 -2.74
CA ARG A 79 -15.30 -0.37 -2.06
C ARG A 79 -14.01 0.39 -2.33
N ILE A 80 -14.04 1.28 -3.34
CA ILE A 80 -12.89 2.09 -3.74
C ILE A 80 -13.11 3.55 -3.33
N GLU A 81 -12.16 4.11 -2.59
CA GLU A 81 -12.21 5.50 -2.13
C GLU A 81 -10.97 6.27 -2.59
N ARG A 82 -11.18 7.35 -3.33
CA ARG A 82 -10.09 8.24 -3.78
C ARG A 82 -9.76 9.25 -2.68
N VAL A 83 -8.80 8.91 -1.83
CA VAL A 83 -8.50 9.70 -0.62
C VAL A 83 -7.06 10.22 -0.56
N VAL A 84 -6.10 9.58 -1.27
CA VAL A 84 -4.67 9.88 -1.15
C VAL A 84 -4.24 10.94 -2.15
N ASN A 85 -3.52 11.96 -1.67
CA ASN A 85 -2.81 12.93 -2.49
C ASN A 85 -1.31 12.85 -2.14
N THR A 86 -0.50 12.33 -3.06
CA THR A 86 0.91 12.02 -2.82
C THR A 86 1.81 13.23 -2.63
N VAL A 87 1.34 14.41 -3.01
CA VAL A 87 2.13 15.67 -2.93
C VAL A 87 1.68 16.62 -1.83
N ASN A 88 0.64 16.27 -1.07
CA ASN A 88 0.10 17.12 -0.01
C ASN A 88 0.30 16.51 1.38
N PRO A 89 1.27 17.02 2.18
CA PRO A 89 1.54 16.49 3.52
C PRO A 89 0.36 16.58 4.49
N LEU A 90 -0.50 17.58 4.37
CA LEU A 90 -1.71 17.68 5.20
C LEU A 90 -2.69 16.53 4.90
N ASN A 91 -2.76 16.13 3.63
CA ASN A 91 -3.56 14.95 3.25
C ASN A 91 -2.97 13.65 3.83
N TRP A 92 -1.64 13.50 3.85
CA TRP A 92 -1.00 12.31 4.45
C TRP A 92 -1.37 12.15 5.92
N ILE A 93 -1.34 13.27 6.66
CA ILE A 93 -1.76 13.31 8.07
C ILE A 93 -3.24 12.96 8.20
N ALA A 94 -4.10 13.51 7.35
CA ALA A 94 -5.54 13.26 7.39
C ALA A 94 -5.86 11.77 7.11
N VAL A 95 -5.24 11.18 6.07
CA VAL A 95 -5.40 9.76 5.72
C VAL A 95 -4.84 8.86 6.83
N GLY A 96 -3.65 9.15 7.33
CA GLY A 96 -3.06 8.40 8.43
C GLY A 96 -3.91 8.42 9.70
N ARG A 97 -4.46 9.59 10.08
CA ARG A 97 -5.38 9.74 11.20
C ARG A 97 -6.70 9.00 10.97
N ARG A 98 -7.20 8.99 9.74
CA ARG A 98 -8.39 8.23 9.38
C ARG A 98 -8.14 6.73 9.59
N LEU A 99 -7.07 6.17 9.05
CA LEU A 99 -6.67 4.77 9.26
C LEU A 99 -6.46 4.45 10.75
N ARG A 100 -5.82 5.36 11.49
CA ARG A 100 -5.64 5.21 12.94
C ARG A 100 -6.96 5.08 13.69
N ARG A 101 -8.00 5.84 13.31
CA ARG A 101 -9.35 5.78 13.92
C ARG A 101 -10.15 4.56 13.46
N GLU A 102 -10.04 4.21 12.17
CA GLU A 102 -10.75 3.06 11.60
C GLU A 102 -10.20 1.72 12.08
N ARG A 103 -8.96 1.72 12.60
CA ARG A 103 -8.28 0.56 13.20
C ARG A 103 -8.36 -0.70 12.32
N PRO A 104 -8.00 -0.65 11.01
CA PRO A 104 -7.90 -1.88 10.25
C PRO A 104 -6.83 -2.80 10.88
N ASP A 105 -7.04 -4.12 10.77
CA ASP A 105 -6.04 -5.09 11.21
C ASP A 105 -4.78 -5.00 10.33
N MET A 106 -4.99 -4.76 9.02
CA MET A 106 -3.91 -4.66 8.05
C MET A 106 -4.13 -3.49 7.08
N VAL A 107 -3.06 -2.75 6.81
CA VAL A 107 -2.95 -1.85 5.65
C VAL A 107 -1.93 -2.46 4.70
N LEU A 108 -2.39 -2.89 3.52
CA LEU A 108 -1.53 -3.39 2.46
C LEU A 108 -1.19 -2.25 1.50
N MET A 109 0.07 -1.82 1.46
CA MET A 109 0.54 -0.74 0.60
C MET A 109 1.25 -1.29 -0.63
N LYS A 110 0.90 -0.79 -1.82
CA LYS A 110 1.60 -1.11 -3.07
C LYS A 110 2.70 -0.09 -3.33
N TYR A 111 3.96 -0.53 -3.33
CA TYR A 111 5.12 0.32 -3.51
C TYR A 111 5.92 -0.05 -4.76
N TRP A 112 6.23 0.94 -5.61
CA TRP A 112 6.95 0.73 -6.87
C TRP A 112 7.90 1.87 -7.25
N THR A 113 7.97 2.95 -6.46
CA THR A 113 8.84 4.11 -6.72
C THR A 113 9.13 4.90 -5.45
N PRO A 114 10.38 5.36 -5.24
CA PRO A 114 10.76 6.21 -4.11
C PRO A 114 9.95 7.51 -3.97
N PHE A 115 9.38 8.01 -5.05
CA PHE A 115 8.50 9.18 -5.03
C PHE A 115 7.32 9.03 -4.04
N MET A 116 6.81 7.82 -3.85
CA MET A 116 5.71 7.55 -2.92
C MET A 116 6.15 7.50 -1.45
N ALA A 117 7.44 7.32 -1.19
CA ALA A 117 7.95 7.02 0.15
C ALA A 117 7.63 8.10 1.21
N PRO A 118 7.71 9.41 0.97
CA PRO A 118 7.34 10.41 1.96
C PRO A 118 5.87 10.30 2.37
N CYS A 119 4.97 10.17 1.39
CA CYS A 119 3.54 10.01 1.60
C CYS A 119 3.22 8.72 2.38
N PHE A 120 3.69 7.60 1.89
CA PHE A 120 3.40 6.28 2.46
C PHE A 120 4.03 6.13 3.84
N GLY A 121 5.25 6.62 4.03
CA GLY A 121 5.93 6.59 5.32
C GLY A 121 5.23 7.41 6.41
N ALA A 122 4.68 8.56 6.05
CA ALA A 122 3.89 9.38 6.97
C ALA A 122 2.56 8.68 7.33
N ILE A 123 1.83 8.20 6.32
CA ILE A 123 0.55 7.49 6.52
C ILE A 123 0.77 6.24 7.38
N ALA A 124 1.78 5.42 7.09
CA ALA A 124 2.10 4.18 7.81
C ALA A 124 2.36 4.44 9.30
N ARG A 125 3.24 5.41 9.62
CA ARG A 125 3.57 5.73 11.02
C ARG A 125 2.36 6.19 11.81
N ILE A 126 1.52 7.05 11.21
CA ILE A 126 0.32 7.56 11.89
C ILE A 126 -0.70 6.44 12.07
N ALA A 127 -0.91 5.61 11.07
CA ALA A 127 -1.85 4.48 11.14
C ALA A 127 -1.44 3.47 12.23
N ARG A 128 -0.17 3.08 12.27
CA ARG A 128 0.39 2.16 13.29
C ARG A 128 0.28 2.70 14.72
N GLY A 129 0.15 4.00 14.90
CA GLY A 129 0.05 4.65 16.21
C GLY A 129 -1.18 4.24 17.03
N ASN A 130 -2.09 3.39 16.51
CA ASN A 130 -3.19 2.79 17.27
C ASN A 130 -2.80 1.46 17.97
N GLY A 131 -1.60 0.94 17.73
CA GLY A 131 -1.08 -0.29 18.34
C GLY A 131 -1.67 -1.60 17.80
N VAL A 132 -2.62 -1.53 16.85
CA VAL A 132 -3.33 -2.69 16.28
C VAL A 132 -2.94 -2.89 14.81
N THR A 133 -3.05 -1.83 14.02
CA THR A 133 -2.85 -1.87 12.58
C THR A 133 -1.43 -2.30 12.21
N ARG A 134 -1.31 -3.36 11.40
CA ARG A 134 -0.07 -3.77 10.76
C ARG A 134 0.00 -3.21 9.35
N VAL A 135 1.16 -2.66 9.01
CA VAL A 135 1.42 -2.17 7.65
C VAL A 135 2.28 -3.19 6.92
N ILE A 136 1.73 -3.75 5.87
CA ILE A 136 2.41 -4.69 4.96
C ILE A 136 2.65 -3.99 3.64
N CYS A 137 3.82 -4.15 3.08
CA CYS A 137 4.18 -3.56 1.79
C CYS A 137 4.35 -4.64 0.73
N GLN A 138 3.56 -4.57 -0.34
CA GLN A 138 3.88 -5.28 -1.57
C GLN A 138 4.77 -4.39 -2.42
N ILE A 139 6.00 -4.83 -2.62
CA ILE A 139 7.04 -4.04 -3.26
C ILE A 139 7.46 -4.68 -4.59
N ASP A 140 7.50 -3.86 -5.65
CA ASP A 140 7.94 -4.29 -6.97
C ASP A 140 9.41 -3.93 -7.21
N ASN A 141 9.83 -2.72 -6.79
CA ASN A 141 11.20 -2.23 -6.92
C ASN A 141 11.56 -1.42 -5.67
N VAL A 142 12.76 -1.65 -5.14
CA VAL A 142 13.34 -0.82 -4.06
C VAL A 142 14.18 0.28 -4.69
N GLU A 143 15.09 -0.10 -5.58
CA GLU A 143 15.98 0.81 -6.28
C GLU A 143 15.49 1.03 -7.72
N PRO A 144 15.21 2.27 -8.12
CA PRO A 144 14.84 2.57 -9.49
C PRO A 144 16.05 2.39 -10.42
N HIS A 145 15.81 2.14 -11.71
CA HIS A 145 16.88 2.05 -12.71
C HIS A 145 17.68 3.35 -12.84
N GLU A 146 17.04 4.49 -12.62
CA GLU A 146 17.67 5.81 -12.55
C GLU A 146 17.74 6.24 -11.08
N HIS A 147 18.96 6.27 -10.52
CA HIS A 147 19.19 6.62 -9.12
C HIS A 147 19.22 8.14 -8.91
N HIS A 148 18.41 8.61 -7.97
CA HIS A 148 18.48 9.96 -7.45
C HIS A 148 19.05 9.96 -6.02
N ILE A 149 19.74 11.03 -5.65
CA ILE A 149 20.36 11.20 -4.31
C ILE A 149 19.32 11.04 -3.17
N VAL A 150 18.06 11.39 -3.45
CA VAL A 150 16.95 11.34 -2.49
C VAL A 150 16.33 9.94 -2.34
N ASP A 151 16.60 9.00 -3.24
CA ASP A 151 15.93 7.69 -3.24
C ASP A 151 16.24 6.88 -1.98
N ARG A 152 17.52 6.82 -1.59
CA ARG A 152 17.94 6.09 -0.40
C ARG A 152 17.33 6.62 0.90
N PRO A 153 17.39 7.94 1.22
CA PRO A 153 16.73 8.46 2.41
C PRO A 153 15.21 8.29 2.37
N PHE A 154 14.56 8.42 1.21
CA PHE A 154 13.14 8.20 1.04
C PHE A 154 12.76 6.74 1.29
N ASN A 155 13.47 5.80 0.68
CA ASN A 155 13.28 4.39 0.92
C ASN A 155 13.45 4.04 2.40
N ARG A 156 14.53 4.47 3.05
CA ARG A 156 14.73 4.25 4.50
C ARG A 156 13.57 4.79 5.33
N TYR A 157 13.09 5.98 4.98
CA TYR A 157 11.97 6.59 5.70
C TYR A 157 10.70 5.74 5.58
N PHE A 158 10.34 5.25 4.41
CA PHE A 158 9.14 4.44 4.23
C PHE A 158 9.32 3.01 4.75
N LEU A 159 10.37 2.31 4.30
CA LEU A 159 10.58 0.90 4.63
C LEU A 159 10.76 0.67 6.14
N GLY A 160 11.33 1.65 6.86
CA GLY A 160 11.38 1.63 8.32
C GLY A 160 10.03 1.84 9.04
N ALA A 161 8.95 2.10 8.31
CA ALA A 161 7.59 2.21 8.85
C ALA A 161 6.73 0.98 8.58
N VAL A 162 7.26 -0.03 7.90
CA VAL A 162 6.56 -1.24 7.44
C VAL A 162 6.82 -2.39 8.41
N ASP A 163 5.80 -3.20 8.69
CA ASP A 163 5.87 -4.35 9.59
C ASP A 163 6.25 -5.65 8.88
N GLY A 164 6.07 -5.71 7.55
CA GLY A 164 6.42 -6.89 6.75
C GLY A 164 6.30 -6.61 5.26
N PHE A 165 6.95 -7.44 4.46
CA PHE A 165 7.05 -7.25 3.01
C PHE A 165 6.56 -8.47 2.24
N VAL A 166 6.00 -8.21 1.05
CA VAL A 166 5.74 -9.18 -0.01
C VAL A 166 6.51 -8.70 -1.24
N TYR A 167 7.39 -9.52 -1.75
CA TYR A 167 8.22 -9.21 -2.91
C TYR A 167 8.03 -10.26 -4.01
N MET A 168 8.42 -9.91 -5.25
CA MET A 168 8.15 -10.73 -6.43
C MET A 168 9.43 -11.33 -7.03
N SER A 169 10.62 -10.96 -6.52
CA SER A 169 11.89 -11.47 -7.04
C SER A 169 12.99 -11.51 -5.97
N GLU A 170 13.97 -12.41 -6.13
CA GLU A 170 15.14 -12.50 -5.25
C GLU A 170 16.01 -11.24 -5.31
N GLN A 171 16.01 -10.52 -6.43
CA GLN A 171 16.70 -9.23 -6.52
C GLN A 171 16.12 -8.23 -5.52
N VAL A 172 14.79 -8.04 -5.53
CA VAL A 172 14.08 -7.14 -4.60
C VAL A 172 14.30 -7.58 -3.14
N HIS A 173 14.32 -8.89 -2.88
CA HIS A 173 14.66 -9.43 -1.58
C HIS A 173 16.08 -9.01 -1.12
N GLY A 174 17.05 -9.14 -2.01
CA GLY A 174 18.43 -8.71 -1.75
C GLY A 174 18.55 -7.22 -1.44
N GLU A 175 17.85 -6.38 -2.23
CA GLU A 175 17.81 -4.93 -2.05
C GLU A 175 17.15 -4.54 -0.70
N LEU A 176 16.04 -5.19 -0.34
CA LEU A 176 15.33 -4.93 0.92
C LEU A 176 16.21 -5.13 2.17
N LYS A 177 17.09 -6.12 2.18
CA LYS A 177 18.00 -6.40 3.30
C LYS A 177 18.90 -5.23 3.67
N ALA A 178 19.20 -4.34 2.71
CA ALA A 178 19.98 -3.13 2.97
C ALA A 178 19.20 -2.03 3.72
N TYR A 179 17.88 -2.16 3.81
CA TYR A 179 16.99 -1.13 4.35
C TYR A 179 16.25 -1.56 5.63
N THR A 180 16.01 -2.85 5.81
CA THR A 180 15.13 -3.32 6.89
C THR A 180 15.45 -4.74 7.32
N SER A 181 15.15 -5.04 8.61
CA SER A 181 15.13 -6.38 9.18
C SER A 181 13.71 -6.90 9.42
N ALA A 182 12.68 -6.21 8.93
CA ALA A 182 11.31 -6.68 9.06
C ALA A 182 11.10 -7.99 8.28
N PRO A 183 10.11 -8.82 8.67
CA PRO A 183 9.78 -10.06 7.99
C PRO A 183 9.50 -9.87 6.49
N MET A 184 9.97 -10.81 5.70
CA MET A 184 9.86 -10.85 4.24
C MET A 184 9.28 -12.18 3.79
#